data_6bafd8e17df5f132e22509c36e5fa2fd
#
_entry.id   6bafd8e17df5f132e22509c36e5fa2fd
#
_cell.length_a   1.000
_cell.length_b   1.000
_cell.length_c   1.000
_cell.angle_alpha   90.00
_cell.angle_beta   90.00
_cell.angle_gamma   90.00
#
_symmetry.space_group_name_H-M   'P 1'
#
loop_
_entity.id
_entity.type
_entity.pdbx_description
1 polymer ?
#
loop_
_entity_poly.entity_id
_entity_poly.type
_entity_poly.pdbx_seq_one_letter_code
_entity_poly.pdbx_strand_id
1 'polypeptide(L)'
;MALLELNFFSPSLEQNSRVLAALPEPAELDGTPLKTVWMLHGYSGNSTDWLRMSGIERHAISRHIAIVMPEAANSFYADMVYGKPWFTYLTQELPDYLRRLLPLSDRREDCFIGGLSSGGYGAMKIGLTFPERFAAIACLSAYNIPEDFAWQYADKPEPWRRMFRLNYGELFPEHMMGSEHDLWTLAERVRASGAPKPRIYHVWGDRDVARRGALIMNRYFTDAGDFDYFGKEYPGYHDFDFWDARLPEMFDFFGLPGRILAPMPAGT
;
A
#
# COMPACT_ATOMS: atom_id res chain seq x y z
N MET A 1 10.51 7.69 19.50
CA MET A 1 9.78 6.77 18.63
C MET A 1 10.32 5.36 18.80
N ALA A 2 9.44 4.39 18.89
CA ALA A 2 9.81 2.98 18.95
C ALA A 2 9.77 2.37 17.55
N LEU A 3 10.89 1.77 17.13
CA LEU A 3 10.93 0.92 15.94
C LEU A 3 10.88 -0.55 16.39
N LEU A 4 9.90 -1.27 15.95
CA LEU A 4 9.70 -2.68 16.25
C LEU A 4 9.98 -3.53 15.01
N GLU A 5 10.73 -4.60 15.18
CA GLU A 5 10.84 -5.68 14.22
C GLU A 5 10.22 -6.93 14.86
N LEU A 6 9.14 -7.40 14.27
CA LEU A 6 8.45 -8.59 14.72
C LEU A 6 8.69 -9.73 13.73
N ASN A 7 9.20 -10.84 14.26
CA ASN A 7 9.31 -12.10 13.52
C ASN A 7 8.41 -13.11 14.22
N PHE A 8 7.46 -13.68 13.51
CA PHE A 8 6.50 -14.63 14.07
C PHE A 8 6.12 -15.69 13.04
N PHE A 9 5.70 -16.85 13.55
CA PHE A 9 5.16 -17.91 12.70
C PHE A 9 3.77 -17.53 12.22
N SER A 10 3.58 -17.48 10.92
CA SER A 10 2.29 -17.26 10.29
C SER A 10 1.65 -18.61 9.93
N PRO A 11 0.49 -18.96 10.52
CA PRO A 11 -0.28 -20.13 10.11
C PRO A 11 -0.71 -20.10 8.65
N SER A 12 -1.13 -18.94 8.14
CA SER A 12 -1.52 -18.80 6.72
C SER A 12 -0.35 -19.08 5.76
N LEU A 13 0.83 -18.54 6.09
CA LEU A 13 2.02 -18.73 5.25
C LEU A 13 2.78 -20.02 5.55
N GLU A 14 2.48 -20.73 6.65
CA GLU A 14 3.23 -21.90 7.15
C GLU A 14 4.74 -21.64 7.24
N GLN A 15 5.11 -20.43 7.62
CA GLN A 15 6.50 -20.00 7.77
C GLN A 15 6.61 -18.78 8.70
N ASN A 16 7.82 -18.46 9.13
CA ASN A 16 8.04 -17.18 9.79
C ASN A 16 7.90 -16.03 8.80
N SER A 17 7.23 -14.98 9.24
CA SER A 17 7.12 -13.71 8.50
C SER A 17 7.61 -12.56 9.35
N ARG A 18 8.07 -11.51 8.68
CA ARG A 18 8.57 -10.30 9.30
C ARG A 18 7.65 -9.12 9.02
N VAL A 19 7.48 -8.27 10.04
CA VAL A 19 6.86 -6.97 9.88
C VAL A 19 7.64 -5.93 10.67
N LEU A 20 7.82 -4.74 10.10
CA LEU A 20 8.34 -3.59 10.81
C LEU A 20 7.20 -2.66 11.20
N ALA A 21 7.28 -2.06 12.38
CA ALA A 21 6.33 -1.06 12.83
C ALA A 21 7.06 0.11 13.49
N ALA A 22 6.77 1.32 13.03
CA ALA A 22 7.22 2.56 13.65
C ALA A 22 6.07 3.17 14.44
N LEU A 23 6.28 3.43 15.74
CA LEU A 23 5.26 3.86 16.69
C LEU A 23 5.75 5.08 17.48
N PRO A 24 4.87 5.95 18.00
CA PRO A 24 5.23 6.93 19.01
C PRO A 24 5.86 6.27 20.24
N GLU A 25 6.65 7.02 21.01
CA GLU A 25 7.23 6.50 22.26
C GLU A 25 6.12 6.12 23.24
N PRO A 26 6.32 5.06 24.06
CA PRO A 26 5.32 4.64 25.06
C PRO A 26 4.89 5.78 26.00
N ALA A 27 5.80 6.70 26.34
CA ALA A 27 5.48 7.87 27.17
C ALA A 27 4.57 8.90 26.50
N GLU A 28 4.41 8.82 25.18
CA GLU A 28 3.50 9.68 24.39
C GLU A 28 2.14 9.03 24.15
N LEU A 29 1.96 7.78 24.56
CA LEU A 29 0.70 7.04 24.41
C LEU A 29 -0.21 7.35 25.60
N ASP A 30 -1.36 7.93 25.32
CA ASP A 30 -2.39 8.29 26.31
C ASP A 30 -3.49 7.22 26.46
N GLY A 31 -3.29 6.06 25.88
CA GLY A 31 -4.27 4.97 25.83
C GLY A 31 -5.24 5.05 24.64
N THR A 32 -5.19 6.12 23.84
CA THR A 32 -5.96 6.22 22.60
C THR A 32 -5.34 5.32 21.54
N PRO A 33 -6.13 4.49 20.81
CA PRO A 33 -5.62 3.70 19.71
C PRO A 33 -5.02 4.59 18.61
N LEU A 34 -3.86 4.19 18.08
CA LEU A 34 -3.11 4.94 17.09
C LEU A 34 -3.75 4.84 15.71
N LYS A 35 -3.84 5.96 15.01
CA LYS A 35 -4.06 5.96 13.57
C LYS A 35 -2.95 5.19 12.89
N THR A 36 -3.30 4.35 11.92
CA THR A 36 -2.37 3.38 11.33
C THR A 36 -2.28 3.56 9.82
N VAL A 37 -1.05 3.64 9.32
CA VAL A 37 -0.76 3.65 7.88
C VAL A 37 0.02 2.39 7.53
N TRP A 38 -0.55 1.57 6.66
CA TRP A 38 0.09 0.38 6.09
C TRP A 38 0.87 0.79 4.86
N MET A 39 2.21 0.56 4.85
CA MET A 39 3.09 0.96 3.75
C MET A 39 3.66 -0.28 3.05
N LEU A 40 3.18 -0.54 1.85
CA LEU A 40 3.48 -1.73 1.07
C LEU A 40 4.71 -1.50 0.17
N HIS A 41 5.63 -2.48 0.16
CA HIS A 41 6.86 -2.42 -0.66
C HIS A 41 6.61 -2.77 -2.13
N GLY A 42 7.56 -2.43 -3.01
CA GLY A 42 7.53 -2.77 -4.43
C GLY A 42 8.01 -4.19 -4.74
N TYR A 43 7.95 -4.54 -6.02
CA TYR A 43 8.55 -5.78 -6.53
C TYR A 43 10.04 -5.84 -6.21
N SER A 44 10.53 -7.02 -5.87
CA SER A 44 11.89 -7.32 -5.37
C SER A 44 12.30 -6.59 -4.10
N GLY A 45 11.38 -5.86 -3.48
CA GLY A 45 11.55 -5.25 -2.18
C GLY A 45 11.17 -6.17 -1.02
N ASN A 46 11.18 -5.59 0.18
CA ASN A 46 10.77 -6.26 1.41
C ASN A 46 10.31 -5.25 2.48
N SER A 47 9.91 -5.75 3.63
CA SER A 47 9.44 -4.93 4.77
C SER A 47 10.38 -3.81 5.23
N THR A 48 11.67 -3.85 4.87
CA THR A 48 12.65 -2.83 5.31
C THR A 48 12.81 -1.65 4.37
N ASP A 49 12.27 -1.73 3.15
CA ASP A 49 12.58 -0.76 2.09
C ASP A 49 12.17 0.67 2.46
N TRP A 50 10.95 0.86 2.96
CA TRP A 50 10.48 2.16 3.38
C TRP A 50 11.33 2.77 4.47
N LEU A 51 11.76 1.94 5.44
CA LEU A 51 12.61 2.40 6.54
C LEU A 51 14.01 2.80 6.07
N ARG A 52 14.61 2.01 5.16
CA ARG A 52 15.99 2.17 4.72
C ARG A 52 16.19 3.26 3.69
N MET A 53 15.17 3.50 2.85
CA MET A 53 15.32 4.33 1.65
C MET A 53 14.45 5.58 1.66
N SER A 54 13.73 5.85 2.77
CA SER A 54 12.88 7.04 2.89
C SER A 54 12.92 7.67 4.28
N GLY A 55 12.29 8.83 4.41
CA GLY A 55 12.08 9.50 5.69
C GLY A 55 10.86 9.01 6.46
N ILE A 56 10.35 7.80 6.20
CA ILE A 56 9.08 7.30 6.74
C ILE A 56 9.00 7.37 8.27
N GLU A 57 10.11 7.11 8.95
CA GLU A 57 10.22 7.17 10.41
C GLU A 57 9.97 8.59 10.95
N ARG A 58 10.54 9.62 10.31
CA ARG A 58 10.30 11.02 10.68
C ARG A 58 8.83 11.39 10.54
N HIS A 59 8.15 10.82 9.56
CA HIS A 59 6.73 11.05 9.36
C HIS A 59 5.87 10.39 10.45
N ALA A 60 6.24 9.20 10.93
CA ALA A 60 5.58 8.56 12.08
C ALA A 60 5.67 9.45 13.33
N ILE A 61 6.86 9.96 13.63
CA ILE A 61 7.11 10.85 14.78
C ILE A 61 6.28 12.13 14.67
N SER A 62 6.45 12.87 13.57
CA SER A 62 5.85 14.20 13.41
C SER A 62 4.32 14.17 13.36
N ARG A 63 3.71 13.03 13.10
CA ARG A 63 2.27 12.86 12.95
C ARG A 63 1.61 12.09 14.09
N HIS A 64 2.40 11.51 14.98
CA HIS A 64 1.93 10.70 16.10
C HIS A 64 1.03 9.54 15.63
N ILE A 65 1.53 8.74 14.69
CA ILE A 65 0.82 7.63 14.06
C ILE A 65 1.66 6.35 14.11
N ALA A 66 0.99 5.22 13.96
CA ALA A 66 1.66 3.94 13.67
C ALA A 66 1.87 3.79 12.15
N ILE A 67 3.07 3.38 11.73
CA ILE A 67 3.33 2.97 10.34
C ILE A 67 3.74 1.51 10.36
N VAL A 68 2.99 0.68 9.65
CA VAL A 68 3.21 -0.77 9.54
C VAL A 68 3.75 -1.08 8.14
N MET A 69 4.89 -1.77 8.09
CA MET A 69 5.59 -2.14 6.86
C MET A 69 5.70 -3.68 6.80
N PRO A 70 4.72 -4.36 6.21
CA PRO A 70 4.69 -5.81 6.16
C PRO A 70 5.59 -6.39 5.06
N GLU A 71 5.98 -7.65 5.24
CA GLU A 71 6.52 -8.49 4.17
C GLU A 71 5.38 -9.00 3.29
N ALA A 72 5.60 -9.04 1.99
CA ALA A 72 4.64 -9.54 1.01
C ALA A 72 5.30 -10.36 -0.12
N ALA A 73 6.61 -10.56 -0.07
CA ALA A 73 7.41 -11.17 -1.13
C ALA A 73 7.08 -10.59 -2.53
N ASN A 74 7.29 -11.36 -3.58
CA ASN A 74 6.91 -10.98 -4.95
C ASN A 74 5.52 -11.51 -5.33
N SER A 75 4.57 -11.45 -4.39
CA SER A 75 3.22 -11.99 -4.56
C SER A 75 2.27 -11.12 -5.36
N PHE A 76 2.65 -9.87 -5.66
CA PHE A 76 1.72 -8.85 -6.16
C PHE A 76 0.43 -8.77 -5.34
N TYR A 77 0.59 -9.00 -4.02
CA TYR A 77 -0.53 -8.91 -3.07
C TYR A 77 -1.69 -9.84 -3.46
N ALA A 78 -1.34 -11.05 -3.90
CA ALA A 78 -2.28 -12.12 -4.23
C ALA A 78 -2.04 -13.34 -3.33
N ASP A 79 -3.06 -14.18 -3.19
CA ASP A 79 -2.86 -15.56 -2.79
C ASP A 79 -2.31 -16.28 -4.01
N MET A 80 -1.02 -16.64 -3.95
CA MET A 80 -0.33 -17.18 -5.11
C MET A 80 -0.86 -18.58 -5.44
N VAL A 81 -1.20 -18.82 -6.69
CA VAL A 81 -1.65 -20.15 -7.15
C VAL A 81 -0.58 -21.22 -6.91
N TYR A 82 0.68 -20.89 -7.17
CA TYR A 82 1.82 -21.80 -6.95
C TYR A 82 2.79 -21.19 -5.93
N GLY A 83 2.27 -20.78 -4.75
CA GLY A 83 3.06 -20.15 -3.71
C GLY A 83 2.30 -20.02 -2.39
N LYS A 84 2.50 -18.92 -1.70
CA LYS A 84 1.91 -18.67 -0.38
C LYS A 84 0.72 -17.70 -0.47
N PRO A 85 -0.27 -17.80 0.42
CA PRO A 85 -1.47 -16.96 0.44
C PRO A 85 -1.20 -15.59 1.09
N TRP A 86 -0.41 -14.76 0.42
CA TRP A 86 0.01 -13.45 0.94
C TRP A 86 -1.15 -12.46 1.08
N PHE A 87 -2.17 -12.53 0.22
CA PHE A 87 -3.34 -11.66 0.36
C PHE A 87 -4.12 -11.99 1.63
N THR A 88 -4.37 -13.27 1.88
CA THR A 88 -5.01 -13.75 3.12
C THR A 88 -4.19 -13.35 4.35
N TYR A 89 -2.88 -13.56 4.33
CA TYR A 89 -1.99 -13.14 5.41
C TYR A 89 -2.11 -11.65 5.71
N LEU A 90 -1.99 -10.80 4.70
CA LEU A 90 -1.98 -9.34 4.84
C LEU A 90 -3.33 -8.76 5.25
N THR A 91 -4.44 -9.38 4.83
CA THR A 91 -5.77 -8.81 5.01
C THR A 91 -6.56 -9.41 6.17
N GLN A 92 -6.19 -10.61 6.63
CA GLN A 92 -6.89 -11.32 7.70
C GLN A 92 -5.98 -11.57 8.91
N GLU A 93 -4.90 -12.32 8.72
CA GLU A 93 -4.06 -12.76 9.83
C GLU A 93 -3.25 -11.63 10.47
N LEU A 94 -2.49 -10.89 9.67
CA LEU A 94 -1.56 -9.88 10.18
C LEU A 94 -2.26 -8.72 10.92
N PRO A 95 -3.37 -8.14 10.41
CA PRO A 95 -4.08 -7.10 11.16
C PRO A 95 -4.58 -7.56 12.52
N ASP A 96 -5.14 -8.76 12.61
CA ASP A 96 -5.63 -9.33 13.87
C ASP A 96 -4.47 -9.63 14.84
N TYR A 97 -3.36 -10.14 14.33
CA TYR A 97 -2.16 -10.39 15.12
C TYR A 97 -1.61 -9.08 15.70
N LEU A 98 -1.44 -8.05 14.88
CA LEU A 98 -0.85 -6.78 15.33
C LEU A 98 -1.77 -6.01 16.30
N ARG A 99 -3.09 -6.02 16.13
CA ARG A 99 -4.01 -5.37 17.05
C ARG A 99 -4.02 -6.00 18.45
N ARG A 100 -3.65 -7.27 18.58
CA ARG A 100 -3.48 -7.91 19.89
C ARG A 100 -2.20 -7.49 20.61
N LEU A 101 -1.20 -7.02 19.88
CA LEU A 101 0.12 -6.66 20.40
C LEU A 101 0.32 -5.15 20.54
N LEU A 102 -0.28 -4.38 19.65
CA LEU A 102 -0.03 -2.94 19.48
C LEU A 102 -1.34 -2.16 19.60
N PRO A 103 -1.32 -0.94 20.11
CA PRO A 103 -2.51 -0.11 20.27
C PRO A 103 -2.96 0.51 18.94
N LEU A 104 -3.25 -0.31 17.94
CA LEU A 104 -3.69 0.13 16.62
C LEU A 104 -5.20 0.30 16.59
N SER A 105 -5.69 1.40 16.02
CA SER A 105 -7.12 1.63 15.80
C SER A 105 -7.67 0.64 14.77
N ASP A 106 -8.90 0.17 14.99
CA ASP A 106 -9.67 -0.64 14.05
C ASP A 106 -10.75 0.18 13.33
N ARG A 107 -10.87 1.46 13.67
CA ARG A 107 -11.83 2.38 13.05
C ARG A 107 -11.38 2.71 11.63
N ARG A 108 -12.31 2.67 10.69
CA ARG A 108 -12.04 2.99 9.26
C ARG A 108 -11.33 4.35 9.11
N GLU A 109 -11.81 5.38 9.78
CA GLU A 109 -11.30 6.75 9.70
C GLU A 109 -9.87 6.93 10.21
N ASP A 110 -9.35 5.93 10.92
CA ASP A 110 -8.01 5.91 11.47
C ASP A 110 -7.07 4.97 10.69
N CYS A 111 -7.58 4.27 9.68
CA CYS A 111 -6.82 3.27 8.92
C CYS A 111 -6.60 3.73 7.48
N PHE A 112 -5.34 3.69 7.06
CA PHE A 112 -4.87 4.10 5.75
C PHE A 112 -3.94 3.04 5.17
N ILE A 113 -3.90 2.94 3.84
CA ILE A 113 -3.00 2.02 3.16
C ILE A 113 -2.34 2.73 1.98
N GLY A 114 -1.04 2.52 1.81
CA GLY A 114 -0.29 3.06 0.69
C GLY A 114 0.83 2.14 0.27
N GLY A 115 1.42 2.43 -0.88
CA GLY A 115 2.54 1.66 -1.39
C GLY A 115 3.10 2.21 -2.69
N LEU A 116 4.26 1.69 -3.06
CA LEU A 116 4.95 2.06 -4.29
C LEU A 116 4.93 0.89 -5.29
N SER A 117 4.86 1.19 -6.59
CA SER A 117 4.96 0.19 -7.64
C SER A 117 3.95 -0.95 -7.44
N SER A 118 4.38 -2.20 -7.38
CA SER A 118 3.48 -3.33 -7.05
C SER A 118 2.79 -3.18 -5.69
N GLY A 119 3.42 -2.51 -4.72
CA GLY A 119 2.80 -2.15 -3.44
C GLY A 119 1.68 -1.12 -3.59
N GLY A 120 1.81 -0.17 -4.52
CA GLY A 120 0.75 0.76 -4.86
C GLY A 120 -0.46 0.07 -5.49
N TYR A 121 -0.22 -0.89 -6.38
CA TYR A 121 -1.26 -1.78 -6.88
C TYR A 121 -1.89 -2.60 -5.75
N GLY A 122 -1.08 -3.18 -4.86
CA GLY A 122 -1.55 -3.91 -3.69
C GLY A 122 -2.41 -3.07 -2.76
N ALA A 123 -2.02 -1.81 -2.52
CA ALA A 123 -2.78 -0.87 -1.71
C ALA A 123 -4.16 -0.58 -2.33
N MET A 124 -4.22 -0.34 -3.65
CA MET A 124 -5.47 -0.19 -4.39
C MET A 124 -6.33 -1.45 -4.30
N LYS A 125 -5.75 -2.63 -4.56
CA LYS A 125 -6.45 -3.91 -4.50
C LYS A 125 -7.05 -4.17 -3.12
N ILE A 126 -6.25 -4.05 -2.05
CA ILE A 126 -6.70 -4.29 -0.68
C ILE A 126 -7.75 -3.24 -0.27
N GLY A 127 -7.48 -1.96 -0.52
CA GLY A 127 -8.39 -0.88 -0.13
C GLY A 127 -9.73 -0.90 -0.87
N LEU A 128 -9.76 -1.32 -2.14
CA LEU A 128 -11.01 -1.50 -2.90
C LEU A 128 -11.72 -2.82 -2.57
N THR A 129 -11.00 -3.84 -2.12
CA THR A 129 -11.62 -5.10 -1.65
C THR A 129 -12.29 -4.91 -0.28
N PHE A 130 -11.71 -4.09 0.60
CA PHE A 130 -12.19 -3.84 1.96
C PHE A 130 -12.42 -2.33 2.20
N PRO A 131 -13.32 -1.67 1.45
CA PRO A 131 -13.52 -0.22 1.52
C PRO A 131 -14.03 0.25 2.89
N GLU A 132 -14.62 -0.65 3.67
CA GLU A 132 -15.08 -0.41 5.04
C GLU A 132 -13.94 -0.36 6.06
N ARG A 133 -12.71 -0.75 5.67
CA ARG A 133 -11.55 -0.77 6.59
C ARG A 133 -10.63 0.43 6.44
N PHE A 134 -10.65 1.10 5.28
CA PHE A 134 -9.69 2.15 4.97
C PHE A 134 -10.36 3.47 4.59
N ALA A 135 -9.95 4.56 5.24
CA ALA A 135 -10.40 5.92 4.92
C ALA A 135 -9.80 6.41 3.60
N ALA A 136 -8.52 6.10 3.36
CA ALA A 136 -7.85 6.48 2.13
C ALA A 136 -6.77 5.47 1.71
N ILE A 137 -6.48 5.51 0.42
CA ILE A 137 -5.48 4.68 -0.28
C ILE A 137 -4.45 5.61 -0.93
N ALA A 138 -3.16 5.25 -0.87
CA ALA A 138 -2.13 5.91 -1.66
C ALA A 138 -1.48 4.94 -2.63
N CYS A 139 -1.39 5.37 -3.88
CA CYS A 139 -0.84 4.61 -4.99
C CYS A 139 0.29 5.43 -5.63
N LEU A 140 1.55 5.07 -5.35
CA LEU A 140 2.72 5.76 -5.87
C LEU A 140 3.32 4.92 -7.00
N SER A 141 3.42 5.50 -8.22
CA SER A 141 4.01 4.84 -9.39
C SER A 141 3.42 3.48 -9.71
N ALA A 142 2.10 3.34 -9.65
CA ALA A 142 1.41 2.07 -9.91
C ALA A 142 0.17 2.24 -10.81
N TYR A 143 -0.40 1.13 -11.22
CA TYR A 143 -1.51 1.09 -12.19
C TYR A 143 -2.26 -0.24 -12.09
N ASN A 144 -3.32 -0.40 -12.88
CA ASN A 144 -4.03 -1.67 -13.00
C ASN A 144 -3.18 -2.69 -13.77
N ILE A 145 -2.55 -3.60 -13.06
CA ILE A 145 -1.62 -4.59 -13.62
C ILE A 145 -2.28 -5.47 -14.69
N PRO A 146 -3.51 -6.02 -14.50
CA PRO A 146 -4.18 -6.81 -15.53
C PRO A 146 -4.26 -6.13 -16.89
N GLU A 147 -4.57 -4.86 -16.92
CA GLU A 147 -4.70 -4.10 -18.17
C GLU A 147 -3.36 -3.92 -18.88
N ASP A 148 -2.29 -3.59 -18.16
CA ASP A 148 -0.96 -3.42 -18.76
C ASP A 148 -0.44 -4.76 -19.33
N PHE A 149 -0.74 -5.87 -18.67
CA PHE A 149 -0.32 -7.20 -19.12
C PHE A 149 -1.08 -7.72 -20.32
N ALA A 150 -2.36 -7.49 -20.43
CA ALA A 150 -3.14 -7.80 -21.62
C ALA A 150 -2.51 -7.18 -22.90
N TRP A 151 -1.79 -6.08 -22.69
CA TRP A 151 -1.16 -5.30 -23.78
C TRP A 151 0.29 -5.70 -24.08
N GLN A 152 1.07 -6.12 -23.10
CA GLN A 152 2.53 -6.27 -23.23
C GLN A 152 3.06 -7.64 -22.81
N TYR A 153 2.19 -8.62 -22.56
CA TYR A 153 2.65 -9.90 -22.02
C TYR A 153 3.67 -10.62 -22.93
N ALA A 154 3.43 -10.63 -24.24
CA ALA A 154 4.31 -11.31 -25.20
C ALA A 154 5.73 -10.74 -25.19
N ASP A 155 5.86 -9.45 -24.92
CA ASP A 155 7.15 -8.72 -24.94
C ASP A 155 7.90 -8.74 -23.60
N LYS A 156 7.27 -9.25 -22.52
CA LYS A 156 7.94 -9.34 -21.22
C LYS A 156 8.98 -10.49 -21.21
N PRO A 157 10.16 -10.27 -20.61
CA PRO A 157 11.15 -11.34 -20.42
C PRO A 157 10.60 -12.54 -19.65
N GLU A 158 11.11 -13.74 -19.92
CA GLU A 158 10.61 -14.99 -19.29
C GLU A 158 10.60 -14.96 -17.75
N PRO A 159 11.56 -14.38 -17.03
CA PRO A 159 11.48 -14.29 -15.57
C PRO A 159 10.21 -13.58 -15.07
N TRP A 160 9.78 -12.53 -15.76
CA TRP A 160 8.54 -11.82 -15.46
C TRP A 160 7.30 -12.68 -15.75
N ARG A 161 7.25 -13.30 -16.94
CA ARG A 161 6.13 -14.18 -17.32
C ARG A 161 5.98 -15.33 -16.34
N ARG A 162 7.10 -15.97 -15.97
CA ARG A 162 7.12 -17.05 -14.98
C ARG A 162 6.57 -16.58 -13.63
N MET A 163 7.01 -15.42 -13.15
CA MET A 163 6.54 -14.87 -11.89
C MET A 163 5.03 -14.64 -11.87
N PHE A 164 4.47 -14.08 -12.94
CA PHE A 164 3.02 -13.88 -13.02
C PHE A 164 2.25 -15.22 -13.09
N ARG A 165 2.76 -16.21 -13.78
CA ARG A 165 2.17 -17.55 -13.74
C ARG A 165 2.20 -18.17 -12.33
N LEU A 166 3.25 -17.95 -11.56
CA LEU A 166 3.31 -18.41 -10.18
C LEU A 166 2.25 -17.73 -9.31
N ASN A 167 2.01 -16.45 -9.52
CA ASN A 167 1.02 -15.68 -8.76
C ASN A 167 -0.42 -16.02 -9.18
N TYR A 168 -0.70 -16.06 -10.47
CA TYR A 168 -2.06 -16.04 -11.00
C TYR A 168 -2.47 -17.30 -11.75
N GLY A 169 -1.55 -18.24 -11.97
CA GLY A 169 -1.83 -19.52 -12.64
C GLY A 169 -2.45 -19.32 -14.02
N GLU A 170 -3.51 -20.06 -14.28
CA GLU A 170 -4.26 -20.06 -15.54
C GLU A 170 -5.10 -18.79 -15.78
N LEU A 171 -5.27 -17.94 -14.77
CA LEU A 171 -5.89 -16.63 -14.98
C LEU A 171 -5.02 -15.69 -15.82
N PHE A 172 -3.73 -15.95 -15.85
CA PHE A 172 -2.77 -15.06 -16.47
C PHE A 172 -2.37 -15.53 -17.89
N PRO A 173 -2.33 -14.61 -18.88
CA PRO A 173 -2.78 -13.20 -18.80
C PRO A 173 -4.27 -13.00 -19.20
N GLU A 174 -4.91 -13.98 -19.85
CA GLU A 174 -6.16 -13.82 -20.62
C GLU A 174 -7.38 -13.55 -19.74
N HIS A 175 -7.38 -14.05 -18.50
CA HIS A 175 -8.55 -14.01 -17.62
C HIS A 175 -8.37 -13.13 -16.38
N MET A 176 -7.33 -12.29 -16.36
CA MET A 176 -7.11 -11.37 -15.25
C MET A 176 -8.11 -10.21 -15.21
N MET A 177 -8.53 -9.71 -16.38
CA MET A 177 -9.58 -8.70 -16.47
C MET A 177 -10.92 -9.31 -16.03
N GLY A 178 -11.64 -8.58 -15.19
CA GLY A 178 -12.89 -9.06 -14.58
C GLY A 178 -12.71 -9.92 -13.32
N SER A 179 -11.47 -10.29 -12.96
CA SER A 179 -11.17 -11.04 -11.74
C SER A 179 -11.05 -10.14 -10.50
N GLU A 180 -10.75 -10.75 -9.34
CA GLU A 180 -10.40 -10.02 -8.10
C GLU A 180 -9.03 -9.34 -8.15
N HIS A 181 -8.29 -9.49 -9.23
CA HIS A 181 -7.02 -8.82 -9.47
C HIS A 181 -7.16 -7.55 -10.30
N ASP A 182 -8.31 -7.35 -10.91
CA ASP A 182 -8.62 -6.21 -11.77
C ASP A 182 -9.19 -5.04 -10.95
N LEU A 183 -8.44 -3.94 -10.86
CA LEU A 183 -8.84 -2.76 -10.08
C LEU A 183 -10.14 -2.12 -10.60
N TRP A 184 -10.43 -2.24 -11.89
CA TRP A 184 -11.70 -1.75 -12.45
C TRP A 184 -12.87 -2.54 -11.89
N THR A 185 -12.77 -3.85 -11.90
CA THR A 185 -13.78 -4.75 -11.32
C THR A 185 -13.98 -4.49 -9.82
N LEU A 186 -12.90 -4.26 -9.08
CA LEU A 186 -13.00 -3.93 -7.65
C LEU A 186 -13.66 -2.57 -7.43
N ALA A 187 -13.33 -1.56 -8.23
CA ALA A 187 -13.97 -0.24 -8.14
C ALA A 187 -15.49 -0.33 -8.46
N GLU A 188 -15.89 -1.12 -9.47
CA GLU A 188 -17.31 -1.36 -9.78
C GLU A 188 -18.03 -2.08 -8.63
N ARG A 189 -17.38 -3.05 -7.99
CA ARG A 189 -17.96 -3.71 -6.80
C ARG A 189 -18.19 -2.72 -5.66
N VAL A 190 -17.25 -1.80 -5.41
CA VAL A 190 -17.44 -0.73 -4.42
C VAL A 190 -18.63 0.16 -4.78
N ARG A 191 -18.77 0.54 -6.06
CA ARG A 191 -19.92 1.32 -6.55
C ARG A 191 -21.25 0.61 -6.31
N ALA A 192 -21.29 -0.68 -6.64
CA ALA A 192 -22.50 -1.49 -6.55
C ALA A 192 -22.90 -1.83 -5.11
N SER A 193 -21.94 -1.92 -4.18
CA SER A 193 -22.20 -2.34 -2.80
C SER A 193 -22.81 -1.25 -1.92
N GLY A 194 -22.69 0.03 -2.29
CA GLY A 194 -23.03 1.15 -1.42
C GLY A 194 -22.08 1.35 -0.24
N ALA A 195 -20.95 0.62 -0.19
CA ALA A 195 -19.93 0.78 0.84
C ALA A 195 -19.29 2.19 0.76
N PRO A 196 -18.75 2.71 1.87
CA PRO A 196 -18.06 3.99 1.87
C PRO A 196 -16.83 3.92 0.97
N LYS A 197 -16.77 4.78 -0.04
CA LYS A 197 -15.63 4.84 -0.96
C LYS A 197 -14.39 5.37 -0.24
N PRO A 198 -13.23 4.71 -0.35
CA PRO A 198 -11.98 5.29 0.14
C PRO A 198 -11.57 6.48 -0.74
N ARG A 199 -10.91 7.47 -0.13
CA ARG A 199 -10.23 8.53 -0.87
C ARG A 199 -8.99 7.95 -1.53
N ILE A 200 -8.62 8.41 -2.72
CA ILE A 200 -7.50 7.84 -3.48
C ILE A 200 -6.48 8.93 -3.83
N TYR A 201 -5.24 8.75 -3.36
CA TYR A 201 -4.08 9.54 -3.74
C TYR A 201 -3.24 8.75 -4.75
N HIS A 202 -3.08 9.26 -5.97
CA HIS A 202 -2.35 8.58 -7.04
C HIS A 202 -1.36 9.53 -7.70
N VAL A 203 -0.06 9.21 -7.62
CA VAL A 203 1.01 10.03 -8.18
C VAL A 203 2.05 9.18 -8.91
N TRP A 204 2.65 9.77 -9.95
CA TRP A 204 3.68 9.11 -10.76
C TRP A 204 4.66 10.14 -11.35
N GLY A 205 5.84 9.66 -11.74
CA GLY A 205 6.85 10.48 -12.41
C GLY A 205 6.60 10.64 -13.92
N ASP A 206 6.99 11.75 -14.48
CA ASP A 206 6.91 12.02 -15.94
C ASP A 206 7.88 11.13 -16.76
N ARG A 207 8.89 10.56 -16.09
CA ARG A 207 9.89 9.62 -16.64
C ARG A 207 9.81 8.24 -16.00
N ASP A 208 8.70 7.94 -15.38
CA ASP A 208 8.42 6.67 -14.71
C ASP A 208 8.07 5.58 -15.71
N VAL A 209 8.60 4.38 -15.52
CA VAL A 209 8.22 3.20 -16.32
C VAL A 209 6.74 2.82 -16.17
N ALA A 210 6.12 3.19 -15.06
CA ALA A 210 4.69 3.00 -14.79
C ALA A 210 3.80 4.08 -15.44
N ARG A 211 4.37 5.14 -16.00
CA ARG A 211 3.66 6.34 -16.47
C ARG A 211 2.46 6.01 -17.37
N ARG A 212 2.64 5.12 -18.35
CA ARG A 212 1.56 4.76 -19.28
C ARG A 212 0.34 4.19 -18.54
N GLY A 213 0.56 3.19 -17.71
CA GLY A 213 -0.53 2.58 -16.93
C GLY A 213 -1.13 3.56 -15.92
N ALA A 214 -0.30 4.42 -15.30
CA ALA A 214 -0.76 5.45 -14.38
C ALA A 214 -1.67 6.48 -15.06
N LEU A 215 -1.36 6.91 -16.29
CA LEU A 215 -2.22 7.80 -17.07
C LEU A 215 -3.58 7.16 -17.41
N ILE A 216 -3.61 5.85 -17.71
CA ILE A 216 -4.85 5.12 -17.95
C ILE A 216 -5.69 5.07 -16.67
N MET A 217 -5.06 4.72 -15.54
CA MET A 217 -5.74 4.67 -14.24
C MET A 217 -6.23 6.06 -13.81
N ASN A 218 -5.44 7.10 -14.05
CA ASN A 218 -5.86 8.49 -13.79
C ASN A 218 -7.13 8.85 -14.58
N ARG A 219 -7.15 8.54 -15.88
CA ARG A 219 -8.33 8.78 -16.71
C ARG A 219 -9.55 8.04 -16.18
N TYR A 220 -9.42 6.76 -15.84
CA TYR A 220 -10.52 5.93 -15.35
C TYR A 220 -11.20 6.56 -14.12
N PHE A 221 -10.44 6.96 -13.09
CA PHE A 221 -11.00 7.53 -11.89
C PHE A 221 -11.47 8.98 -12.07
N THR A 222 -10.81 9.76 -12.93
CA THR A 222 -11.21 11.14 -13.23
C THR A 222 -12.51 11.18 -14.03
N ASP A 223 -12.64 10.35 -15.07
CA ASP A 223 -13.84 10.32 -15.93
C ASP A 223 -15.06 9.77 -15.17
N ALA A 224 -14.84 8.83 -14.27
CA ALA A 224 -15.88 8.31 -13.39
C ALA A 224 -16.39 9.35 -12.39
N GLY A 225 -15.51 10.17 -11.83
CA GLY A 225 -15.82 11.33 -11.00
C GLY A 225 -16.55 11.05 -9.68
N ASP A 226 -16.57 9.78 -9.25
CA ASP A 226 -17.41 9.32 -8.14
C ASP A 226 -16.60 8.88 -6.89
N PHE A 227 -15.27 8.86 -7.01
CA PHE A 227 -14.33 8.73 -5.89
C PHE A 227 -13.72 10.11 -5.57
N ASP A 228 -13.40 10.37 -4.30
CA ASP A 228 -12.51 11.47 -3.93
C ASP A 228 -11.09 11.10 -4.36
N TYR A 229 -10.78 11.43 -5.61
CA TYR A 229 -9.57 11.00 -6.30
C TYR A 229 -8.66 12.19 -6.61
N PHE A 230 -7.42 12.09 -6.13
CA PHE A 230 -6.33 12.99 -6.48
C PHE A 230 -5.34 12.25 -7.36
N GLY A 231 -5.22 12.64 -8.62
CA GLY A 231 -4.26 12.09 -9.58
C GLY A 231 -3.33 13.16 -10.12
N LYS A 232 -1.99 12.96 -10.02
CA LYS A 232 -1.03 13.96 -10.46
C LYS A 232 0.30 13.40 -10.93
N GLU A 233 0.75 13.88 -12.09
CA GLU A 233 2.10 13.67 -12.62
C GLU A 233 3.06 14.71 -12.06
N TYR A 234 4.27 14.26 -11.68
CA TYR A 234 5.36 15.13 -11.25
C TYR A 234 6.65 14.82 -12.00
N PRO A 235 7.62 15.75 -12.07
CA PRO A 235 8.95 15.40 -12.52
C PRO A 235 9.57 14.30 -11.65
N GLY A 236 10.03 13.21 -12.27
CA GLY A 236 10.66 12.12 -11.52
C GLY A 236 10.69 10.78 -12.26
N TYR A 237 11.34 9.83 -11.60
CA TYR A 237 11.56 8.47 -12.08
C TYR A 237 10.83 7.44 -11.19
N HIS A 238 11.05 6.15 -11.48
CA HIS A 238 10.54 5.03 -10.68
C HIS A 238 11.53 4.68 -9.57
N ASP A 239 11.71 5.55 -8.60
CA ASP A 239 12.74 5.43 -7.56
C ASP A 239 12.30 6.02 -6.22
N PHE A 240 13.10 5.73 -5.18
CA PHE A 240 12.81 6.21 -3.83
C PHE A 240 12.97 7.72 -3.65
N ASP A 241 13.77 8.41 -4.46
CA ASP A 241 13.87 9.87 -4.41
C ASP A 241 12.52 10.50 -4.76
N PHE A 242 11.84 9.93 -5.77
CA PHE A 242 10.49 10.34 -6.13
C PHE A 242 9.49 10.02 -5.02
N TRP A 243 9.47 8.79 -4.53
CA TRP A 243 8.46 8.34 -3.55
C TRP A 243 8.60 9.01 -2.20
N ASP A 244 9.83 9.17 -1.69
CA ASP A 244 10.09 9.88 -0.44
C ASP A 244 9.63 11.34 -0.51
N ALA A 245 9.90 12.03 -1.63
CA ALA A 245 9.48 13.40 -1.85
C ALA A 245 7.94 13.56 -1.90
N ARG A 246 7.16 12.51 -2.09
CA ARG A 246 5.68 12.54 -2.12
C ARG A 246 5.05 12.19 -0.76
N LEU A 247 5.80 11.67 0.19
CA LEU A 247 5.26 11.29 1.50
C LEU A 247 4.58 12.45 2.25
N PRO A 248 5.13 13.68 2.32
CA PRO A 248 4.44 14.78 2.99
C PRO A 248 3.03 15.03 2.44
N GLU A 249 2.91 15.15 1.12
CA GLU A 249 1.63 15.40 0.44
C GLU A 249 0.65 14.23 0.62
N MET A 250 1.15 12.99 0.55
CA MET A 250 0.35 11.79 0.80
C MET A 250 -0.25 11.80 2.22
N PHE A 251 0.55 12.09 3.24
CA PHE A 251 0.06 12.15 4.61
C PHE A 251 -0.90 13.31 4.84
N ASP A 252 -0.67 14.45 4.21
CA ASP A 252 -1.59 15.59 4.28
C ASP A 252 -2.92 15.26 3.59
N PHE A 253 -2.89 14.56 2.45
CA PHE A 253 -4.09 14.02 1.80
C PHE A 253 -4.84 13.04 2.71
N PHE A 254 -4.16 12.22 3.49
CA PHE A 254 -4.78 11.33 4.48
C PHE A 254 -5.42 12.08 5.66
N GLY A 255 -5.21 13.40 5.78
CA GLY A 255 -5.66 14.16 6.94
C GLY A 255 -4.78 13.93 8.18
N LEU A 256 -3.52 13.63 7.95
CA LEU A 256 -2.50 13.38 8.97
C LEU A 256 -1.42 14.46 8.91
N PRO A 257 -1.73 15.72 9.26
CA PRO A 257 -0.78 16.83 9.16
C PRO A 257 0.40 16.63 10.13
N GLY A 258 1.60 16.98 9.68
CA GLY A 258 2.79 16.99 10.54
C GLY A 258 2.66 18.03 11.65
N ARG A 259 3.01 17.66 12.88
CA ARG A 259 3.18 18.65 13.97
C ARG A 259 4.54 19.32 13.80
N ILE A 260 4.59 20.64 13.97
CA ILE A 260 5.85 21.33 14.19
C ILE A 260 6.32 20.89 15.58
N LEU A 261 7.34 20.06 15.63
CA LEU A 261 7.98 19.70 16.90
C LEU A 261 8.55 21.00 17.48
N ALA A 262 8.07 21.40 18.65
CA ALA A 262 8.68 22.52 19.34
C ALA A 262 10.19 22.27 19.51
N PRO A 263 11.05 23.28 19.29
CA PRO A 263 12.46 23.09 19.57
C PRO A 263 12.64 22.65 21.03
N MET A 264 13.51 21.65 21.24
CA MET A 264 13.86 21.22 22.60
C MET A 264 14.27 22.45 23.41
N PRO A 265 13.77 22.63 24.65
CA PRO A 265 14.22 23.72 25.48
C PRO A 265 15.76 23.65 25.61
N ALA A 266 16.41 24.75 25.30
CA ALA A 266 17.86 24.82 25.44
C ALA A 266 18.23 24.58 26.92
N GLY A 267 18.89 23.46 27.19
CA GLY A 267 19.47 23.12 28.49
C GLY A 267 18.63 22.18 29.37
N THR A 268 18.72 20.90 29.12
CA THR A 268 18.65 19.83 30.14
C THR A 268 19.86 18.92 29.96
#